data_7f1c0382ac194c5c2a1aab252c128c1f
#
_entry.id   7f1c0382ac194c5c2a1aab252c128c1f
#
_cell.length_a   1.000
_cell.length_b   1.000
_cell.length_c   1.000
_cell.angle_alpha   90.00
_cell.angle_beta   90.00
_cell.angle_gamma   90.00
#
_symmetry.space_group_name_H-M   'P 1'
#
loop_
_entity.id
_entity.type
_entity.pdbx_description
1 polymer ?
#
loop_
_entity_poly.entity_id
_entity_poly.type
_entity_poly.pdbx_seq_one_letter_code
_entity_poly.pdbx_strand_id
1 'polypeptide(L)'
;MIKGKQGRFRQNLLGKRVDYSGRSVIVVGPTLKLHQCGLPKKMALELFKPFVFGKLQQLELATTIKGAKRMVEREEPVVWDILADVIREHPILLNRAPTLHRLGIQAFEPTLIEGKAIQLHPLVCKAYNADFDGDQMAVHVPLTLGAQLECRALMMASNNILSPSNGKPIIDPSQDVVLGIYYMTREKIAAKGEGSIFADINEVHRAYDTGNVDLQAKVKVRLENTVSYTHLTLPTIPGV
;
A
#
# COMPACT_ATOMS: atom_id res chain seq x y z
N MET A 1 -34.65 22.10 -12.72
CA MET A 1 -33.36 21.58 -13.19
C MET A 1 -32.12 22.29 -12.62
N ILE A 2 -32.25 23.36 -11.86
CA ILE A 2 -31.13 24.10 -11.25
C ILE A 2 -30.89 23.65 -9.80
N LYS A 3 -31.98 23.43 -9.03
CA LYS A 3 -31.95 23.01 -7.61
C LYS A 3 -32.03 21.47 -7.44
N GLY A 4 -31.60 20.98 -6.27
CA GLY A 4 -31.68 19.58 -5.88
C GLY A 4 -30.41 18.76 -6.18
N LYS A 5 -30.41 17.46 -5.81
CA LYS A 5 -29.25 16.55 -5.96
C LYS A 5 -28.84 16.36 -7.43
N GLN A 6 -29.79 16.42 -8.36
CA GLN A 6 -29.57 16.29 -9.81
C GLN A 6 -29.47 17.63 -10.54
N GLY A 7 -29.48 18.76 -9.81
CA GLY A 7 -29.36 20.08 -10.37
C GLY A 7 -27.95 20.43 -10.82
N ARG A 8 -27.84 21.39 -11.76
CA ARG A 8 -26.56 21.80 -12.34
C ARG A 8 -25.53 22.27 -11.31
N PHE A 9 -25.96 22.91 -10.22
CA PHE A 9 -25.04 23.34 -9.17
C PHE A 9 -24.31 22.17 -8.53
N ARG A 10 -25.00 21.09 -8.16
CA ARG A 10 -24.38 19.93 -7.51
C ARG A 10 -23.66 19.01 -8.48
N GLN A 11 -24.16 18.82 -9.69
CA GLN A 11 -23.58 17.87 -10.65
C GLN A 11 -22.48 18.42 -11.52
N ASN A 12 -22.45 19.73 -11.80
CA ASN A 12 -21.56 20.29 -12.79
C ASN A 12 -20.72 21.49 -12.31
N LEU A 13 -21.12 22.17 -11.21
CA LEU A 13 -20.40 23.31 -10.66
C LEU A 13 -19.61 22.96 -9.40
N LEU A 14 -20.25 22.38 -8.40
CA LEU A 14 -19.60 21.99 -7.13
C LEU A 14 -18.76 20.72 -7.26
N GLY A 15 -18.99 19.91 -8.27
CA GLY A 15 -18.23 18.73 -8.60
C GLY A 15 -18.48 18.28 -10.01
N LYS A 16 -17.48 17.69 -10.66
CA LYS A 16 -17.54 17.15 -12.01
C LYS A 16 -17.04 15.72 -12.03
N ARG A 17 -17.49 14.93 -13.00
CA ARG A 17 -16.83 13.66 -13.32
C ARG A 17 -15.46 13.96 -13.91
N VAL A 18 -14.47 13.22 -13.47
CA VAL A 18 -13.09 13.39 -13.92
C VAL A 18 -12.61 12.13 -14.63
N ASP A 19 -11.82 12.32 -15.67
CA ASP A 19 -11.14 11.24 -16.39
C ASP A 19 -9.95 10.74 -15.57
N TYR A 20 -9.33 9.65 -16.01
CA TYR A 20 -8.20 8.99 -15.35
C TYR A 20 -8.50 8.63 -13.90
N SER A 21 -9.72 8.17 -13.68
CA SER A 21 -10.19 7.69 -12.38
C SER A 21 -10.92 6.35 -12.54
N GLY A 22 -10.82 5.54 -11.53
CA GLY A 22 -11.48 4.24 -11.45
C GLY A 22 -11.96 3.96 -10.04
N ARG A 23 -12.68 2.87 -9.87
CA ARG A 23 -13.17 2.44 -8.56
C ARG A 23 -13.13 0.92 -8.47
N SER A 24 -12.68 0.39 -7.35
CA SER A 24 -12.72 -1.05 -7.06
C SER A 24 -12.83 -1.33 -5.58
N VAL A 25 -13.14 -2.57 -5.26
CA VAL A 25 -13.15 -3.09 -3.89
C VAL A 25 -11.73 -3.13 -3.35
N ILE A 26 -11.57 -2.91 -2.04
CA ILE A 26 -10.30 -3.00 -1.35
C ILE A 26 -10.14 -4.34 -0.63
N VAL A 27 -8.92 -4.83 -0.61
CA VAL A 27 -8.52 -6.02 0.17
C VAL A 27 -7.23 -5.72 0.93
N VAL A 28 -6.96 -6.49 1.97
CA VAL A 28 -5.76 -6.31 2.77
C VAL A 28 -4.50 -6.68 1.97
N GLY A 29 -3.47 -5.84 2.10
CA GLY A 29 -2.14 -6.08 1.54
C GLY A 29 -1.07 -6.05 2.65
N PRO A 30 -0.89 -7.13 3.42
CA PRO A 30 -0.01 -7.12 4.59
C PRO A 30 1.48 -7.02 4.24
N THR A 31 1.85 -7.40 3.03
CA THR A 31 3.24 -7.36 2.53
C THR A 31 3.63 -6.02 1.90
N LEU A 32 2.69 -5.11 1.72
CA LEU A 32 2.94 -3.78 1.17
C LEU A 32 3.69 -2.90 2.18
N LYS A 33 4.55 -2.02 1.67
CA LYS A 33 5.10 -0.93 2.48
C LYS A 33 4.03 0.13 2.71
N LEU A 34 4.20 0.97 3.74
CA LEU A 34 3.21 2.00 4.12
C LEU A 34 2.86 2.98 2.99
N HIS A 35 3.81 3.28 2.11
CA HIS A 35 3.63 4.18 0.97
C HIS A 35 3.16 3.44 -0.30
N GLN A 36 3.01 2.12 -0.27
CA GLN A 36 2.62 1.31 -1.43
C GLN A 36 1.15 0.91 -1.39
N CYS A 37 0.58 0.74 -2.57
CA CYS A 37 -0.72 0.09 -2.77
C CYS A 37 -0.65 -0.90 -3.93
N GLY A 38 -1.41 -1.97 -3.84
CA GLY A 38 -1.54 -2.92 -4.94
C GLY A 38 -2.64 -2.47 -5.91
N LEU A 39 -2.27 -2.19 -7.16
CA LEU A 39 -3.20 -1.80 -8.21
C LEU A 39 -3.39 -2.93 -9.21
N PRO A 40 -4.63 -3.37 -9.52
CA PRO A 40 -4.90 -4.38 -10.54
C PRO A 40 -4.31 -3.99 -11.89
N LYS A 41 -3.57 -4.90 -12.52
CA LYS A 41 -2.90 -4.66 -13.81
C LYS A 41 -3.82 -4.08 -14.88
N LYS A 42 -5.02 -4.65 -15.03
CA LYS A 42 -5.99 -4.19 -16.04
C LYS A 42 -6.52 -2.79 -15.74
N MET A 43 -6.74 -2.46 -14.47
CA MET A 43 -7.12 -1.10 -14.06
C MET A 43 -5.97 -0.12 -14.31
N ALA A 44 -4.74 -0.50 -13.96
CA ALA A 44 -3.56 0.32 -14.21
C ALA A 44 -3.39 0.62 -15.70
N LEU A 45 -3.56 -0.37 -16.58
CA LEU A 45 -3.47 -0.20 -18.02
C LEU A 45 -4.48 0.83 -18.55
N GLU A 46 -5.73 0.78 -18.06
CA GLU A 46 -6.76 1.76 -18.45
C GLU A 46 -6.45 3.18 -17.96
N LEU A 47 -6.02 3.31 -16.71
CA LEU A 47 -5.73 4.61 -16.10
C LEU A 47 -4.49 5.30 -16.70
N PHE A 48 -3.46 4.52 -17.02
CA PHE A 48 -2.19 5.03 -17.54
C PHE A 48 -2.06 4.98 -19.07
N LYS A 49 -3.15 4.70 -19.81
CA LYS A 49 -3.15 4.64 -21.29
C LYS A 49 -2.36 5.75 -21.98
N PRO A 50 -2.56 7.04 -21.69
CA PRO A 50 -1.85 8.10 -22.41
C PRO A 50 -0.34 8.09 -22.15
N PHE A 51 0.08 7.73 -20.94
CA PHE A 51 1.49 7.65 -20.59
C PHE A 51 2.14 6.45 -21.30
N VAL A 52 1.44 5.32 -21.37
CA VAL A 52 1.91 4.13 -22.11
C VAL A 52 2.00 4.43 -23.60
N PHE A 53 1.03 5.12 -24.20
CA PHE A 53 1.09 5.52 -25.61
C PHE A 53 2.29 6.44 -25.89
N GLY A 54 2.51 7.44 -25.04
CA GLY A 54 3.67 8.34 -25.16
C GLY A 54 5.00 7.58 -25.05
N LYS A 55 5.09 6.62 -24.12
CA LYS A 55 6.31 5.82 -23.94
C LYS A 55 6.56 4.86 -25.10
N LEU A 56 5.50 4.21 -25.65
CA LEU A 56 5.59 3.38 -26.84
C LEU A 56 6.10 4.15 -28.08
N GLN A 57 5.67 5.41 -28.23
CA GLN A 57 6.18 6.27 -29.31
C GLN A 57 7.63 6.72 -29.05
N GLN A 58 7.97 7.06 -27.83
CA GLN A 58 9.32 7.46 -27.45
C GLN A 58 10.35 6.36 -27.68
N LEU A 59 9.96 5.10 -27.46
CA LEU A 59 10.78 3.91 -27.69
C LEU A 59 10.73 3.40 -29.13
N GLU A 60 10.08 4.13 -30.05
CA GLU A 60 9.92 3.81 -31.48
C GLU A 60 9.24 2.44 -31.74
N LEU A 61 8.60 1.85 -30.72
CA LEU A 61 7.86 0.60 -30.85
C LEU A 61 6.53 0.77 -31.61
N ALA A 62 5.99 1.98 -31.60
CA ALA A 62 4.82 2.37 -32.37
C ALA A 62 5.04 3.70 -33.07
N THR A 63 4.98 3.71 -34.38
CA THR A 63 5.15 4.93 -35.21
C THR A 63 3.94 5.87 -35.16
N THR A 64 2.75 5.33 -34.84
CA THR A 64 1.50 6.08 -34.80
C THR A 64 0.71 5.79 -33.53
N ILE A 65 -0.08 6.77 -33.06
CA ILE A 65 -0.99 6.59 -31.91
C ILE A 65 -1.98 5.44 -32.16
N LYS A 66 -2.43 5.26 -33.42
CA LYS A 66 -3.33 4.16 -33.80
C LYS A 66 -2.65 2.80 -33.66
N GLY A 67 -1.35 2.72 -33.97
CA GLY A 67 -0.53 1.53 -33.73
C GLY A 67 -0.39 1.22 -32.24
N ALA A 68 0.01 2.21 -31.44
CA ALA A 68 0.11 2.07 -29.99
C ALA A 68 -1.21 1.61 -29.35
N LYS A 69 -2.34 2.19 -29.78
CA LYS A 69 -3.66 1.79 -29.30
C LYS A 69 -3.97 0.31 -29.59
N ARG A 70 -3.65 -0.18 -30.77
CA ARG A 70 -3.84 -1.61 -31.13
C ARG A 70 -2.98 -2.53 -30.28
N MET A 71 -1.72 -2.17 -30.00
CA MET A 71 -0.82 -2.96 -29.13
C MET A 71 -1.36 -3.07 -27.73
N VAL A 72 -1.86 -1.96 -27.17
CA VAL A 72 -2.47 -1.93 -25.84
C VAL A 72 -3.77 -2.73 -25.79
N GLU A 73 -4.63 -2.64 -26.82
CA GLU A 73 -5.87 -3.43 -26.91
C GLU A 73 -5.63 -4.94 -27.05
N ARG A 74 -4.48 -5.32 -27.62
CA ARG A 74 -4.05 -6.72 -27.71
C ARG A 74 -3.34 -7.23 -26.47
N GLU A 75 -3.11 -6.37 -25.49
CA GLU A 75 -2.38 -6.71 -24.26
C GLU A 75 -1.02 -7.38 -24.55
N GLU A 76 -0.25 -6.87 -25.52
CA GLU A 76 1.05 -7.45 -25.90
C GLU A 76 2.03 -7.46 -24.69
N PRO A 77 2.91 -8.46 -24.55
CA PRO A 77 3.83 -8.55 -23.40
C PRO A 77 4.65 -7.28 -23.15
N VAL A 78 5.13 -6.65 -24.22
CA VAL A 78 5.90 -5.40 -24.16
C VAL A 78 5.15 -4.25 -23.48
N VAL A 79 3.81 -4.23 -23.59
CA VAL A 79 2.97 -3.20 -22.97
C VAL A 79 3.01 -3.31 -21.44
N TRP A 80 3.12 -4.52 -20.90
CA TRP A 80 3.21 -4.74 -19.45
C TRP A 80 4.54 -4.26 -18.87
N ASP A 81 5.64 -4.47 -19.58
CA ASP A 81 6.96 -3.99 -19.17
C ASP A 81 7.00 -2.45 -19.17
N ILE A 82 6.45 -1.83 -20.22
CA ILE A 82 6.32 -0.37 -20.31
C ILE A 82 5.41 0.19 -19.22
N LEU A 83 4.29 -0.49 -18.94
CA LEU A 83 3.39 -0.09 -17.86
C LEU A 83 4.11 -0.13 -16.51
N ALA A 84 4.89 -1.16 -16.23
CA ALA A 84 5.67 -1.27 -15.00
C ALA A 84 6.68 -0.12 -14.85
N ASP A 85 7.34 0.26 -15.94
CA ASP A 85 8.26 1.41 -15.95
C ASP A 85 7.54 2.75 -15.74
N VAL A 86 6.41 2.95 -16.38
CA VAL A 86 5.60 4.19 -16.24
C VAL A 86 5.09 4.36 -14.81
N ILE A 87 4.68 3.28 -14.18
CA ILE A 87 4.10 3.30 -12.82
C ILE A 87 5.15 3.54 -11.75
N ARG A 88 6.39 3.10 -11.94
CA ARG A 88 7.46 3.09 -10.93
C ARG A 88 7.63 4.43 -10.19
N GLU A 89 7.44 5.54 -10.88
CA GLU A 89 7.65 6.88 -10.31
C GLU A 89 6.38 7.74 -10.30
N HIS A 90 5.25 7.18 -10.67
CA HIS A 90 4.01 7.91 -10.80
C HIS A 90 3.07 7.61 -9.64
N PRO A 91 2.92 8.51 -8.64
CA PRO A 91 2.03 8.30 -7.52
C PRO A 91 0.58 8.31 -7.98
N ILE A 92 -0.27 7.59 -7.28
CA ILE A 92 -1.73 7.64 -7.46
C ILE A 92 -2.40 8.10 -6.17
N LEU A 93 -3.60 8.65 -6.29
CA LEU A 93 -4.43 9.05 -5.17
C LEU A 93 -5.51 8.01 -4.93
N LEU A 94 -5.65 7.56 -3.70
CA LEU A 94 -6.77 6.74 -3.25
C LEU A 94 -7.72 7.58 -2.40
N ASN A 95 -9.01 7.46 -2.66
CA ASN A 95 -10.06 8.13 -1.91
C ASN A 95 -11.14 7.14 -1.48
N ARG A 96 -11.54 7.20 -0.20
CA ARG A 96 -12.73 6.51 0.29
C ARG A 96 -13.83 7.52 0.61
N ALA A 97 -15.02 7.32 0.06
CA ALA A 97 -16.20 8.09 0.40
C ALA A 97 -16.92 7.48 1.64
N PRO A 98 -17.42 8.29 2.59
CA PRO A 98 -17.38 9.75 2.62
C PRO A 98 -16.01 10.30 3.04
N THR A 99 -15.53 11.35 2.38
CA THR A 99 -14.29 12.03 2.74
C THR A 99 -14.57 13.02 3.86
N LEU A 100 -14.33 12.63 5.10
CA LEU A 100 -14.65 13.43 6.30
C LEU A 100 -13.54 14.40 6.68
N HIS A 101 -12.30 14.08 6.32
CA HIS A 101 -11.10 14.87 6.63
C HIS A 101 -10.04 14.65 5.56
N ARG A 102 -8.95 15.44 5.60
CA ARG A 102 -7.92 15.43 4.56
C ARG A 102 -7.25 14.06 4.33
N LEU A 103 -7.15 13.22 5.36
CA LEU A 103 -6.56 11.87 5.25
C LEU A 103 -7.47 10.85 4.58
N GLY A 104 -8.70 11.22 4.23
CA GLY A 104 -9.57 10.44 3.36
C GLY A 104 -9.12 10.41 1.89
N ILE A 105 -8.09 11.20 1.55
CA ILE A 105 -7.38 11.18 0.27
C ILE A 105 -5.89 11.13 0.57
N GLN A 106 -5.21 10.08 0.15
CA GLN A 106 -3.77 9.91 0.32
C GLN A 106 -3.14 9.43 -0.97
N ALA A 107 -1.85 9.75 -1.15
CA ALA A 107 -1.07 9.29 -2.28
C ALA A 107 -0.30 8.00 -1.93
N PHE A 108 -0.16 7.13 -2.92
CA PHE A 108 0.58 5.88 -2.83
C PHE A 108 1.40 5.64 -4.09
N GLU A 109 2.46 4.89 -3.96
CA GLU A 109 3.18 4.31 -5.08
C GLU A 109 2.49 3.00 -5.47
N PRO A 110 1.98 2.88 -6.72
CA PRO A 110 1.29 1.67 -7.14
C PRO A 110 2.26 0.53 -7.43
N THR A 111 1.92 -0.66 -6.97
CA THR A 111 2.54 -1.93 -7.37
C THR A 111 1.52 -2.74 -8.15
N LEU A 112 1.94 -3.34 -9.27
CA LEU A 112 1.04 -4.14 -10.10
C LEU A 112 0.75 -5.48 -9.43
N ILE A 113 -0.53 -5.80 -9.33
CA ILE A 113 -1.01 -7.06 -8.79
C ILE A 113 -1.97 -7.75 -9.76
N GLU A 114 -2.05 -9.06 -9.65
CA GLU A 114 -3.09 -9.83 -10.32
C GLU A 114 -4.43 -9.69 -9.56
N GLY A 115 -5.53 -9.86 -10.30
CA GLY A 115 -6.87 -9.76 -9.71
C GLY A 115 -7.62 -8.50 -10.11
N LYS A 116 -8.67 -8.16 -9.37
CA LYS A 116 -9.57 -7.03 -9.63
C LYS A 116 -9.69 -6.05 -8.45
N ALA A 117 -9.24 -6.46 -7.27
CA ALA A 117 -9.33 -5.67 -6.04
C ALA A 117 -8.04 -4.88 -5.79
N ILE A 118 -8.17 -3.71 -5.21
CA ILE A 118 -7.03 -2.88 -4.79
C ILE A 118 -6.51 -3.42 -3.46
N GLN A 119 -5.21 -3.63 -3.34
CA GLN A 119 -4.60 -3.97 -2.06
C GLN A 119 -4.19 -2.70 -1.31
N LEU A 120 -4.59 -2.63 -0.04
CA LEU A 120 -4.31 -1.52 0.84
C LEU A 120 -3.57 -1.98 2.09
N HIS A 121 -2.58 -1.19 2.51
CA HIS A 121 -1.85 -1.48 3.73
C HIS A 121 -2.79 -1.37 4.94
N PRO A 122 -2.83 -2.35 5.86
CA PRO A 122 -3.80 -2.38 6.96
C PRO A 122 -3.70 -1.18 7.91
N LEU A 123 -2.52 -0.62 8.13
CA LEU A 123 -2.32 0.52 9.04
C LEU A 123 -2.94 1.84 8.54
N VAL A 124 -3.19 2.00 7.24
CA VAL A 124 -3.84 3.21 6.72
C VAL A 124 -5.37 3.15 6.80
N CYS A 125 -5.95 2.00 7.09
CA CYS A 125 -7.41 1.82 7.19
C CYS A 125 -8.05 2.75 8.22
N LYS A 126 -7.37 2.98 9.34
CA LYS A 126 -7.85 3.91 10.39
C LYS A 126 -8.00 5.34 9.88
N ALA A 127 -7.07 5.83 9.07
CA ALA A 127 -7.15 7.16 8.47
C ALA A 127 -8.31 7.30 7.48
N TYR A 128 -8.62 6.24 6.75
CA TYR A 128 -9.75 6.19 5.82
C TYR A 128 -11.08 5.83 6.48
N ASN A 129 -11.06 5.37 7.73
CA ASN A 129 -12.20 4.69 8.36
C ASN A 129 -12.72 3.56 7.47
N ALA A 130 -11.80 2.77 6.90
CA ALA A 130 -12.07 1.70 5.95
C ALA A 130 -11.95 0.34 6.62
N ASP A 131 -12.79 -0.59 6.17
CA ASP A 131 -12.69 -2.00 6.49
C ASP A 131 -12.72 -2.86 5.21
N PHE A 132 -12.49 -4.15 5.34
CA PHE A 132 -12.38 -5.06 4.20
C PHE A 132 -13.64 -5.93 4.03
N ASP A 133 -14.79 -5.42 4.42
CA ASP A 133 -16.10 -6.10 4.34
C ASP A 133 -16.82 -5.88 3.00
N GLY A 134 -16.18 -5.25 2.03
CA GLY A 134 -16.72 -4.89 0.72
C GLY A 134 -16.60 -3.42 0.38
N ASP A 135 -15.89 -2.66 1.19
CA ASP A 135 -15.59 -1.25 0.93
C ASP A 135 -14.91 -1.07 -0.42
N GLN A 136 -15.23 0.05 -1.06
CA GLN A 136 -14.64 0.45 -2.34
C GLN A 136 -13.88 1.76 -2.18
N MET A 137 -12.80 1.89 -2.92
CA MET A 137 -12.05 3.13 -3.06
C MET A 137 -11.98 3.61 -4.49
N ALA A 138 -11.98 4.93 -4.67
CA ALA A 138 -11.68 5.57 -5.93
C ALA A 138 -10.17 5.76 -6.09
N VAL A 139 -9.70 5.54 -7.31
CA VAL A 139 -8.30 5.77 -7.73
C VAL A 139 -8.27 6.95 -8.69
N HIS A 140 -7.34 7.85 -8.50
CA HIS A 140 -7.12 9.00 -9.39
C HIS A 140 -5.63 9.11 -9.75
N VAL A 141 -5.36 9.42 -11.02
CA VAL A 141 -3.99 9.59 -11.52
C VAL A 141 -3.71 11.08 -11.69
N PRO A 142 -2.74 11.65 -10.97
CA PRO A 142 -2.31 13.04 -11.20
C PRO A 142 -1.60 13.15 -12.56
N LEU A 143 -2.05 14.07 -13.41
CA LEU A 143 -1.56 14.17 -14.79
C LEU A 143 -0.38 15.11 -14.93
N THR A 144 -0.38 16.22 -14.20
CA THR A 144 0.66 17.24 -14.29
C THR A 144 1.83 16.94 -13.34
N LEU A 145 3.02 17.38 -13.72
CA LEU A 145 4.21 17.23 -12.88
C LEU A 145 4.05 17.93 -11.53
N GLY A 146 3.42 19.12 -11.51
CA GLY A 146 3.11 19.82 -10.26
C GLY A 146 2.21 19.02 -9.32
N ALA A 147 1.14 18.40 -9.86
CA ALA A 147 0.27 17.54 -9.06
C ALA A 147 0.98 16.28 -8.54
N GLN A 148 1.88 15.68 -9.33
CA GLN A 148 2.68 14.54 -8.90
C GLN A 148 3.65 14.93 -7.77
N LEU A 149 4.27 16.11 -7.84
CA LEU A 149 5.13 16.64 -6.78
C LEU A 149 4.34 16.90 -5.49
N GLU A 150 3.15 17.50 -5.58
CA GLU A 150 2.27 17.67 -4.42
C GLU A 150 1.86 16.33 -3.80
N CYS A 151 1.54 15.32 -4.62
CA CYS A 151 1.25 13.97 -4.15
C CYS A 151 2.43 13.39 -3.37
N ARG A 152 3.65 13.52 -3.87
CA ARG A 152 4.86 13.00 -3.22
C ARG A 152 5.22 13.77 -1.94
N ALA A 153 5.19 15.10 -2.00
CA ALA A 153 5.65 15.92 -0.89
C ALA A 153 4.63 16.02 0.26
N LEU A 154 3.34 16.16 -0.07
CA LEU A 154 2.31 16.50 0.92
C LEU A 154 1.32 15.36 1.19
N MET A 155 0.97 14.56 0.17
CA MET A 155 -0.16 13.61 0.26
C MET A 155 0.26 12.16 0.44
N MET A 156 1.54 11.84 0.37
CA MET A 156 2.02 10.47 0.56
C MET A 156 1.64 9.94 1.95
N ALA A 157 1.17 8.70 2.03
CA ALA A 157 0.75 8.09 3.28
C ALA A 157 1.87 8.06 4.34
N SER A 158 3.11 7.86 3.92
CA SER A 158 4.29 7.91 4.79
C SER A 158 4.55 9.27 5.43
N ASN A 159 4.08 10.37 4.82
CA ASN A 159 4.27 11.73 5.32
C ASN A 159 3.13 12.19 6.24
N ASN A 160 2.03 11.41 6.32
CA ASN A 160 0.83 11.75 7.08
C ASN A 160 0.61 10.77 8.25
N ILE A 161 1.61 10.63 9.10
CA ILE A 161 1.59 9.72 10.25
C ILE A 161 0.80 10.32 11.41
N LEU A 162 0.86 11.64 11.58
CA LEU A 162 0.22 12.35 12.68
C LEU A 162 -1.16 12.90 12.28
N SER A 163 -2.12 12.77 13.19
CA SER A 163 -3.45 13.34 13.02
C SER A 163 -3.41 14.87 13.07
N PRO A 164 -4.02 15.56 12.10
CA PRO A 164 -4.09 17.02 12.12
C PRO A 164 -4.99 17.58 13.21
N SER A 165 -5.85 16.76 13.85
CA SER A 165 -6.78 17.22 14.88
C SER A 165 -6.13 17.34 16.26
N ASN A 166 -5.23 16.44 16.62
CA ASN A 166 -4.66 16.34 17.98
C ASN A 166 -3.16 16.04 18.00
N GLY A 167 -2.50 15.93 16.84
CA GLY A 167 -1.07 15.63 16.75
C GLY A 167 -0.66 14.21 17.19
N LYS A 168 -1.61 13.35 17.53
CA LYS A 168 -1.31 11.96 17.90
C LYS A 168 -1.10 11.10 16.65
N PRO A 169 -0.31 10.02 16.72
CA PRO A 169 -0.18 9.08 15.63
C PRO A 169 -1.56 8.49 15.24
N ILE A 170 -1.86 8.48 13.94
CA ILE A 170 -3.06 7.82 13.41
C ILE A 170 -2.71 6.42 12.89
N ILE A 171 -1.46 6.22 12.51
CA ILE A 171 -0.92 4.94 12.06
C ILE A 171 -0.43 4.19 13.30
N ASP A 172 -1.33 3.44 13.90
CA ASP A 172 -1.07 2.60 15.06
C ASP A 172 -1.72 1.22 14.88
N PRO A 173 -1.15 0.16 15.43
CA PRO A 173 -1.77 -1.15 15.45
C PRO A 173 -3.13 -1.10 16.14
N SER A 174 -4.14 -1.73 15.55
CA SER A 174 -5.50 -1.78 16.10
C SER A 174 -6.15 -3.13 15.80
N GLN A 175 -7.25 -3.44 16.51
CA GLN A 175 -8.09 -4.62 16.28
C GLN A 175 -7.26 -5.94 16.23
N ASP A 176 -7.37 -6.69 15.14
CA ASP A 176 -6.74 -8.00 14.97
C ASP A 176 -5.21 -7.96 14.98
N VAL A 177 -4.62 -6.82 14.58
CA VAL A 177 -3.15 -6.63 14.62
C VAL A 177 -2.66 -6.65 16.07
N VAL A 178 -3.36 -5.98 16.99
CA VAL A 178 -3.03 -5.98 18.43
C VAL A 178 -3.15 -7.39 19.01
N LEU A 179 -4.22 -8.09 18.66
CA LEU A 179 -4.41 -9.49 19.10
C LEU A 179 -3.30 -10.40 18.54
N GLY A 180 -2.93 -10.24 17.28
CA GLY A 180 -1.84 -10.97 16.66
C GLY A 180 -0.49 -10.72 17.35
N ILE A 181 -0.16 -9.47 17.63
CA ILE A 181 1.06 -9.08 18.34
C ILE A 181 1.06 -9.68 19.75
N TYR A 182 -0.07 -9.59 20.47
CA TYR A 182 -0.21 -10.20 21.78
C TYR A 182 0.03 -11.71 21.74
N TYR A 183 -0.58 -12.42 20.78
CA TYR A 183 -0.39 -13.85 20.62
C TYR A 183 1.06 -14.21 20.29
N MET A 184 1.73 -13.44 19.43
CA MET A 184 3.12 -13.70 19.04
C MET A 184 4.12 -13.42 20.18
N THR A 185 3.83 -12.45 21.04
CA THR A 185 4.70 -12.07 22.17
C THR A 185 4.44 -12.89 23.43
N ARG A 186 3.42 -13.74 23.43
CA ARG A 186 3.07 -14.57 24.55
C ARG A 186 4.06 -15.72 24.68
N GLU A 187 4.58 -15.93 25.89
CA GLU A 187 5.44 -17.07 26.23
C GLU A 187 4.65 -18.39 26.16
N LYS A 188 5.19 -19.37 25.47
CA LYS A 188 4.67 -20.75 25.44
C LYS A 188 5.51 -21.62 26.36
N ILE A 189 4.87 -22.18 27.37
CA ILE A 189 5.49 -23.08 28.33
C ILE A 189 5.91 -24.38 27.62
N ALA A 190 7.11 -24.90 27.92
CA ALA A 190 7.69 -26.10 27.31
C ALA A 190 7.81 -25.99 25.77
N ALA A 191 8.09 -24.83 25.25
CA ALA A 191 8.36 -24.65 23.83
C ALA A 191 9.72 -25.28 23.45
N LYS A 192 9.83 -25.74 22.21
CA LYS A 192 11.10 -26.30 21.72
C LYS A 192 12.18 -25.20 21.75
N GLY A 193 13.34 -25.52 22.37
CA GLY A 193 14.44 -24.55 22.50
C GLY A 193 14.31 -23.58 23.69
N GLU A 194 13.35 -23.79 24.60
CA GLU A 194 13.22 -22.97 25.80
C GLU A 194 14.51 -23.04 26.66
N GLY A 195 14.96 -21.88 27.15
CA GLY A 195 16.16 -21.74 27.95
C GLY A 195 17.48 -21.75 27.18
N SER A 196 17.47 -21.92 25.88
CA SER A 196 18.67 -21.84 25.03
C SER A 196 19.36 -20.50 25.13
N ILE A 197 20.71 -20.50 25.03
CA ILE A 197 21.56 -19.32 25.11
C ILE A 197 22.22 -19.13 23.75
N PHE A 198 22.13 -17.92 23.19
CA PHE A 198 22.67 -17.56 21.89
C PHE A 198 23.65 -16.39 22.01
N ALA A 199 24.71 -16.43 21.20
CA ALA A 199 25.75 -15.39 21.20
C ALA A 199 25.28 -14.09 20.54
N ASP A 200 24.45 -14.21 19.50
CA ASP A 200 23.91 -13.06 18.77
C ASP A 200 22.50 -13.32 18.21
N ILE A 201 21.88 -12.29 17.63
CA ILE A 201 20.55 -12.39 17.01
C ILE A 201 20.57 -13.28 15.76
N ASN A 202 21.66 -13.28 14.99
CA ASN A 202 21.76 -14.08 13.77
C ASN A 202 21.78 -15.59 14.07
N GLU A 203 22.35 -15.95 15.21
CA GLU A 203 22.33 -17.33 15.68
C GLU A 203 20.89 -17.77 16.06
N VAL A 204 20.11 -16.90 16.69
CA VAL A 204 18.68 -17.14 16.97
C VAL A 204 17.90 -17.35 15.69
N HIS A 205 18.09 -16.49 14.68
CA HIS A 205 17.43 -16.63 13.38
C HIS A 205 17.75 -17.99 12.73
N ARG A 206 19.02 -18.37 12.72
CA ARG A 206 19.42 -19.68 12.18
C ARG A 206 18.80 -20.83 12.95
N ALA A 207 18.74 -20.75 14.29
CA ALA A 207 18.11 -21.77 15.12
C ALA A 207 16.59 -21.86 14.89
N TYR A 208 15.93 -20.74 14.64
CA TYR A 208 14.53 -20.68 14.25
C TYR A 208 14.29 -21.29 12.87
N ASP A 209 15.06 -20.89 11.87
CA ASP A 209 14.96 -21.39 10.48
C ASP A 209 15.21 -22.90 10.39
N THR A 210 16.12 -23.43 11.21
CA THR A 210 16.37 -24.89 11.31
C THR A 210 15.33 -25.63 12.15
N GLY A 211 14.35 -24.92 12.71
CA GLY A 211 13.30 -25.50 13.54
C GLY A 211 13.80 -26.05 14.90
N ASN A 212 14.93 -25.59 15.41
CA ASN A 212 15.47 -25.95 16.73
C ASN A 212 14.85 -25.11 17.86
N VAL A 213 14.30 -23.95 17.53
CA VAL A 213 13.64 -23.02 18.46
C VAL A 213 12.27 -22.64 17.92
N ASP A 214 11.25 -22.71 18.77
CA ASP A 214 9.90 -22.22 18.45
C ASP A 214 9.83 -20.69 18.56
N LEU A 215 8.94 -20.05 17.79
CA LEU A 215 8.75 -18.58 17.79
C LEU A 215 8.44 -18.01 19.18
N GLN A 216 7.72 -18.76 20.01
CA GLN A 216 7.27 -18.33 21.33
C GLN A 216 8.13 -18.89 22.47
N ALA A 217 9.31 -19.44 22.14
CA ALA A 217 10.24 -19.98 23.13
C ALA A 217 11.00 -18.86 23.84
N LYS A 218 11.15 -18.97 25.13
CA LYS A 218 11.95 -18.04 25.94
C LYS A 218 13.42 -18.38 25.81
N VAL A 219 14.19 -17.51 25.19
CA VAL A 219 15.63 -17.70 24.96
C VAL A 219 16.44 -16.55 25.56
N LYS A 220 17.73 -16.78 25.80
CA LYS A 220 18.67 -15.77 26.26
C LYS A 220 19.62 -15.39 25.13
N VAL A 221 19.69 -14.10 24.76
CA VAL A 221 20.52 -13.60 23.67
C VAL A 221 21.39 -12.46 24.16
N ARG A 222 22.66 -12.46 23.75
CA ARG A 222 23.58 -11.35 24.00
C ARG A 222 23.31 -10.27 22.93
N LEU A 223 23.04 -9.03 23.38
CA LEU A 223 22.89 -7.87 22.51
C LEU A 223 24.17 -7.02 22.57
N GLU A 224 24.66 -6.57 21.44
CA GLU A 224 25.95 -5.82 21.31
C GLU A 224 26.00 -4.54 22.14
N ASN A 225 24.86 -3.89 22.40
CA ASN A 225 24.76 -2.62 23.09
C ASN A 225 24.23 -2.72 24.54
N THR A 226 24.06 -3.91 25.09
CA THR A 226 23.55 -4.12 26.44
C THR A 226 24.42 -5.12 27.23
N VAL A 227 24.82 -4.72 28.43
CA VAL A 227 25.61 -5.57 29.35
C VAL A 227 24.73 -6.66 30.00
N SER A 228 23.42 -6.63 29.79
CA SER A 228 22.44 -7.58 30.36
C SER A 228 21.80 -8.47 29.31
N TYR A 229 21.61 -9.74 29.68
CA TYR A 229 20.79 -10.66 28.90
C TYR A 229 19.33 -10.27 29.01
N THR A 230 18.68 -10.01 27.89
CA THR A 230 17.24 -9.73 27.83
C THR A 230 16.51 -10.95 27.26
N HIS A 231 15.28 -11.17 27.75
CA HIS A 231 14.37 -12.12 27.14
C HIS A 231 13.83 -11.48 25.84
N LEU A 232 14.17 -12.06 24.71
CA LEU A 232 13.58 -11.69 23.43
C LEU A 232 12.55 -12.75 23.08
N THR A 233 11.29 -12.38 23.08
CA THR A 233 10.37 -12.94 22.10
C THR A 233 10.87 -12.45 20.75
N LEU A 234 11.11 -13.34 19.79
CA LEU A 234 11.60 -12.96 18.47
C LEU A 234 10.75 -11.80 17.95
N PRO A 235 11.34 -10.61 17.69
CA PRO A 235 10.61 -9.58 17.02
C PRO A 235 10.14 -10.16 15.70
N THR A 236 8.88 -9.96 15.37
CA THR A 236 8.38 -10.19 14.03
C THR A 236 9.38 -9.57 13.07
N ILE A 237 9.98 -10.40 12.25
CA ILE A 237 10.86 -9.95 11.18
C ILE A 237 10.03 -8.95 10.39
N PRO A 238 10.40 -7.66 10.33
CA PRO A 238 9.77 -6.77 9.40
C PRO A 238 10.01 -7.41 8.04
N GLY A 239 8.93 -7.76 7.36
CA GLY A 239 9.00 -8.44 6.08
C GLY A 239 9.98 -7.72 5.19
N VAL A 240 10.86 -8.50 4.65
CA VAL A 240 11.81 -8.14 3.60
C VAL A 240 11.07 -7.51 2.45
#